data_9e0e6e4865265c571b39cbdf329b99dd
#
_entry.id   9e0e6e4865265c571b39cbdf329b99dd
#
_cell.length_a   1.000
_cell.length_b   1.000
_cell.length_c   1.000
_cell.angle_alpha   90.00
_cell.angle_beta   90.00
_cell.angle_gamma   90.00
#
_symmetry.space_group_name_H-M   'P 1'
#
loop_
_entity.id
_entity.type
_entity.pdbx_description
1 polymer ?
#
loop_
_entity_poly.entity_id
_entity_poly.type
_entity_poly.pdbx_seq_one_letter_code
_entity_poly.pdbx_strand_id
1 'polypeptide(L)'
;ALARSNVKAEAVKLKDHAEGLVAVVEGRVDAYASDRVILVGLVLGSGHGKDLRLSEDLYSYEPYALMMRKDDSAFRLAVNRELARLYRSGEIYAIYDRWLGVLGTPGPLLKDLYFLNGLPD
;
A
#
# COMPACT_ATOMS: atom_id res chain seq x y z
N ALA A 1 -1.81 -14.97 4.33
CA ALA A 1 -0.43 -14.68 4.75
C ALA A 1 -0.06 -15.47 5.99
N LEU A 2 -0.73 -15.30 7.14
CA LEU A 2 -0.39 -16.00 8.42
C LEU A 2 -0.37 -17.52 8.31
N ALA A 3 -1.28 -18.13 7.54
CA ALA A 3 -1.33 -19.59 7.35
C ALA A 3 -0.09 -20.17 6.61
N ARG A 4 0.70 -19.32 5.91
CA ARG A 4 1.91 -19.75 5.21
C ARG A 4 3.19 -19.54 6.01
N SER A 5 3.15 -18.76 7.09
CA SER A 5 4.34 -18.35 7.85
C SER A 5 4.65 -19.22 9.07
N ASN A 6 3.94 -20.30 9.29
CA ASN A 6 4.11 -21.20 10.47
C ASN A 6 4.01 -20.47 11.83
N VAL A 7 3.45 -19.28 11.86
CA VAL A 7 3.23 -18.49 13.07
C VAL A 7 1.96 -18.96 13.74
N LYS A 8 2.05 -19.39 14.97
CA LYS A 8 0.90 -19.69 15.81
C LYS A 8 0.32 -18.38 16.34
N ALA A 9 -0.66 -17.82 15.63
CA ALA A 9 -1.38 -16.63 16.04
C ALA A 9 -2.88 -16.87 15.95
N GLU A 10 -3.61 -16.33 16.90
CA GLU A 10 -5.07 -16.28 16.85
C GLU A 10 -5.50 -15.07 16.02
N ALA A 11 -6.33 -15.31 15.01
CA ALA A 11 -6.82 -14.25 14.14
C ALA A 11 -8.17 -13.73 14.64
N VAL A 12 -8.20 -12.49 15.08
CA VAL A 12 -9.40 -11.78 15.51
C VAL A 12 -9.90 -10.89 14.37
N LYS A 13 -11.16 -11.06 13.97
CA LYS A 13 -11.82 -10.20 12.99
C LYS A 13 -12.32 -8.93 13.67
N LEU A 14 -11.93 -7.77 13.14
CA LEU A 14 -12.39 -6.46 13.59
C LEU A 14 -13.29 -5.82 12.53
N LYS A 15 -14.13 -4.89 12.94
CA LYS A 15 -15.16 -4.27 12.10
C LYS A 15 -14.57 -3.38 11.02
N ASP A 16 -13.60 -2.55 11.41
CA ASP A 16 -12.99 -1.57 10.53
C ASP A 16 -11.56 -1.21 10.99
N HIS A 17 -10.90 -0.34 10.25
CA HIS A 17 -9.53 0.08 10.53
C HIS A 17 -9.39 0.89 11.82
N ALA A 18 -10.40 1.69 12.18
CA ALA A 18 -10.37 2.47 13.41
C ALA A 18 -10.42 1.54 14.63
N GLU A 19 -11.29 0.52 14.60
CA GLU A 19 -11.32 -0.50 15.64
C GLU A 19 -10.00 -1.28 15.73
N GLY A 20 -9.36 -1.55 14.56
CA GLY A 20 -8.04 -2.18 14.50
C GLY A 20 -6.98 -1.41 15.26
N LEU A 21 -6.92 -0.09 15.04
CA LEU A 21 -6.00 0.79 15.75
C LEU A 21 -6.27 0.79 17.26
N VAL A 22 -7.53 0.99 17.65
CA VAL A 22 -7.93 1.03 19.06
C VAL A 22 -7.62 -0.29 19.77
N ALA A 23 -7.86 -1.43 19.11
CA ALA A 23 -7.57 -2.74 19.67
C ALA A 23 -6.09 -2.95 19.99
N VAL A 24 -5.18 -2.44 19.13
CA VAL A 24 -3.72 -2.49 19.41
C VAL A 24 -3.35 -1.52 20.52
N VAL A 25 -3.82 -0.28 20.48
CA VAL A 25 -3.51 0.73 21.50
C VAL A 25 -3.97 0.31 22.90
N GLU A 26 -5.13 -0.34 22.99
CA GLU A 26 -5.69 -0.85 24.26
C GLU A 26 -5.11 -2.23 24.66
N GLY A 27 -4.21 -2.82 23.85
CA GLY A 27 -3.63 -4.12 24.15
C GLY A 27 -4.62 -5.30 24.04
N ARG A 28 -5.75 -5.13 23.34
CA ARG A 28 -6.72 -6.20 23.10
C ARG A 28 -6.21 -7.20 22.05
N VAL A 29 -5.32 -6.76 21.20
CA VAL A 29 -4.58 -7.58 20.23
C VAL A 29 -3.12 -7.12 20.20
N ASP A 30 -2.21 -8.05 19.88
CA ASP A 30 -0.77 -7.78 19.85
C ASP A 30 -0.34 -7.04 18.58
N ALA A 31 -1.08 -7.21 17.49
CA ALA A 31 -0.79 -6.59 16.20
C ALA A 31 -2.06 -6.46 15.35
N TYR A 32 -2.06 -5.48 14.46
CA TYR A 32 -3.08 -5.30 13.44
C TYR A 32 -2.45 -5.34 12.04
N ALA A 33 -3.00 -6.18 11.16
CA ALA A 33 -2.52 -6.36 9.79
C ALA A 33 -3.50 -5.73 8.79
N SER A 34 -2.99 -4.85 7.95
CA SER A 34 -3.72 -4.20 6.86
C SER A 34 -2.74 -3.72 5.77
N ASP A 35 -3.25 -3.03 4.76
CA ASP A 35 -2.43 -2.33 3.77
C ASP A 35 -1.50 -1.31 4.44
N ARG A 36 -0.23 -1.27 4.01
CA ARG A 36 0.79 -0.40 4.62
C ARG A 36 0.41 1.08 4.56
N VAL A 37 -0.19 1.54 3.46
CA VAL A 37 -0.60 2.95 3.32
C VAL A 37 -1.68 3.29 4.33
N ILE A 38 -2.65 2.38 4.52
CA ILE A 38 -3.70 2.54 5.53
C ILE A 38 -3.09 2.58 6.94
N LEU A 39 -2.19 1.64 7.26
CA LEU A 39 -1.54 1.59 8.57
C LEU A 39 -0.76 2.87 8.88
N VAL A 40 -0.02 3.41 7.92
CA VAL A 40 0.70 4.68 8.09
C VAL A 40 -0.29 5.82 8.33
N GLY A 41 -1.36 5.91 7.55
CA GLY A 41 -2.41 6.93 7.74
C GLY A 41 -3.03 6.87 9.14
N LEU A 42 -3.32 5.65 9.63
CA LEU A 42 -3.84 5.44 10.98
C LEU A 42 -2.85 5.90 12.06
N VAL A 43 -1.58 5.51 11.96
CA VAL A 43 -0.54 5.89 12.93
C VAL A 43 -0.37 7.40 12.98
N LEU A 44 -0.25 8.06 11.81
CA LEU A 44 -0.10 9.52 11.74
C LEU A 44 -1.32 10.29 12.25
N GLY A 45 -2.52 9.78 11.97
CA GLY A 45 -3.78 10.42 12.39
C GLY A 45 -4.17 10.16 13.84
N SER A 46 -3.59 9.15 14.50
CA SER A 46 -4.03 8.69 15.82
C SER A 46 -3.49 9.48 17.01
N GLY A 47 -2.40 10.22 16.83
CA GLY A 47 -1.64 10.79 17.95
C GLY A 47 -0.78 9.78 18.74
N HIS A 48 -0.89 8.47 18.45
CA HIS A 48 -0.16 7.38 19.13
C HIS A 48 1.12 6.94 18.37
N GLY A 49 1.67 7.80 17.52
CA GLY A 49 2.84 7.46 16.71
C GLY A 49 4.11 7.06 17.50
N LYS A 50 4.19 7.42 18.79
CA LYS A 50 5.29 7.01 19.68
C LYS A 50 5.09 5.61 20.26
N ASP A 51 3.86 5.16 20.34
CA ASP A 51 3.47 3.90 21.00
C ASP A 51 3.31 2.76 19.98
N LEU A 52 3.26 3.10 18.69
CA LEU A 52 3.01 2.18 17.60
C LEU A 52 4.24 2.03 16.72
N ARG A 53 4.48 0.80 16.26
CA ARG A 53 5.55 0.47 15.33
C ARG A 53 4.99 -0.24 14.10
N LEU A 54 5.41 0.18 12.92
CA LEU A 54 5.14 -0.54 11.68
C LEU A 54 6.26 -1.54 11.42
N SER A 55 5.88 -2.78 11.05
CA SER A 55 6.83 -3.78 10.58
C SER A 55 7.43 -3.38 9.24
N GLU A 56 8.70 -3.69 9.02
CA GLU A 56 9.36 -3.56 7.72
C GLU A 56 9.00 -4.72 6.78
N ASP A 57 8.60 -5.87 7.35
CA ASP A 57 8.23 -7.05 6.58
C ASP A 57 6.91 -6.85 5.84
N LEU A 58 6.90 -7.22 4.56
CA LEU A 58 5.71 -7.28 3.73
C LEU A 58 5.23 -8.73 3.62
N TYR A 59 3.99 -8.98 4.03
CA TYR A 59 3.40 -10.32 4.00
C TYR A 59 2.75 -10.68 2.66
N SER A 60 2.43 -9.68 1.85
CA SER A 60 1.87 -9.83 0.51
C SER A 60 2.26 -8.64 -0.38
N TYR A 61 2.19 -8.86 -1.67
CA TYR A 61 2.24 -7.81 -2.68
C TYR A 61 0.86 -7.70 -3.32
N GLU A 62 0.25 -6.52 -3.23
CA GLU A 62 -1.09 -6.26 -3.74
C GLU A 62 -1.05 -5.01 -4.63
N PRO A 63 -1.04 -5.17 -5.96
CA PRO A 63 -0.99 -4.04 -6.87
C PRO A 63 -2.31 -3.27 -6.84
N TYR A 64 -2.21 -1.95 -6.81
CA TYR A 64 -3.36 -1.09 -7.03
C TYR A 64 -3.76 -1.09 -8.51
N ALA A 65 -5.05 -1.00 -8.75
CA ALA A 65 -5.61 -0.92 -10.09
C ALA A 65 -6.65 0.22 -10.18
N LEU A 66 -6.75 0.80 -11.36
CA LEU A 66 -7.80 1.77 -11.66
C LEU A 66 -9.02 1.03 -12.24
N MET A 67 -10.17 1.21 -11.60
CA MET A 67 -11.43 0.67 -12.12
C MET A 67 -12.00 1.60 -13.20
N MET A 68 -12.31 1.03 -14.34
CA MET A 68 -12.86 1.75 -15.49
C MET A 68 -14.12 1.06 -16.01
N ARG A 69 -14.88 1.77 -16.85
CA ARG A 69 -16.06 1.21 -17.49
C ARG A 69 -15.66 0.03 -18.36
N LYS A 70 -16.44 -1.03 -18.29
CA LYS A 70 -16.28 -2.19 -19.17
C LYS A 70 -16.53 -1.78 -20.63
N ASP A 71 -15.83 -2.41 -21.56
CA ASP A 71 -15.95 -2.24 -23.01
C ASP A 71 -15.56 -0.83 -23.54
N ASP A 72 -14.93 0.01 -22.71
CA ASP A 72 -14.33 1.27 -23.11
C ASP A 72 -12.82 1.11 -23.37
N SER A 73 -12.50 0.43 -24.47
CA SER A 73 -11.10 0.13 -24.82
C SER A 73 -10.28 1.38 -25.17
N ALA A 74 -10.93 2.41 -25.74
CA ALA A 74 -10.27 3.66 -26.09
C ALA A 74 -9.83 4.42 -24.83
N PHE A 75 -10.70 4.53 -23.84
CA PHE A 75 -10.36 5.17 -22.55
C PHE A 75 -9.29 4.37 -21.81
N ARG A 76 -9.42 3.04 -21.76
CA ARG A 76 -8.40 2.18 -21.14
C ARG A 76 -7.03 2.37 -21.79
N LEU A 77 -6.97 2.44 -23.12
CA LEU A 77 -5.71 2.67 -23.84
C LEU A 77 -5.12 4.04 -23.51
N ALA A 78 -5.94 5.08 -23.44
CA ALA A 78 -5.50 6.42 -23.07
C ALA A 78 -4.90 6.45 -21.65
N VAL A 79 -5.56 5.82 -20.69
CA VAL A 79 -5.07 5.71 -19.30
C VAL A 79 -3.76 4.92 -19.24
N ASN A 80 -3.68 3.77 -19.90
CA ASN A 80 -2.45 2.96 -19.91
C ASN A 80 -1.27 3.71 -20.53
N ARG A 81 -1.48 4.42 -21.64
CA ARG A 81 -0.44 5.22 -22.29
C ARG A 81 0.06 6.35 -21.37
N GLU A 82 -0.84 7.00 -20.68
CA GLU A 82 -0.45 8.07 -19.76
C GLU A 82 0.29 7.53 -18.54
N LEU A 83 -0.12 6.40 -17.96
CA LEU A 83 0.62 5.73 -16.89
C LEU A 83 2.03 5.33 -17.37
N ALA A 84 2.14 4.71 -18.54
CA ALA A 84 3.43 4.34 -19.11
C ALA A 84 4.32 5.59 -19.37
N ARG A 85 3.73 6.72 -19.78
CA ARG A 85 4.44 7.99 -19.92
C ARG A 85 5.00 8.49 -18.58
N LEU A 86 4.16 8.49 -17.53
CA LEU A 86 4.57 8.89 -16.18
C LEU A 86 5.71 8.05 -15.64
N TYR A 87 5.68 6.74 -15.89
CA TYR A 87 6.76 5.84 -15.50
C TYR A 87 8.05 6.13 -16.27
N ARG A 88 7.99 6.27 -17.61
CA ARG A 88 9.16 6.56 -18.45
C ARG A 88 9.80 7.92 -18.17
N SER A 89 8.98 8.94 -17.94
CA SER A 89 9.48 10.29 -17.67
C SER A 89 10.06 10.46 -16.27
N GLY A 90 9.75 9.53 -15.37
CA GLY A 90 10.10 9.64 -13.95
C GLY A 90 9.19 10.58 -13.15
N GLU A 91 8.17 11.18 -13.75
CA GLU A 91 7.19 12.03 -13.04
C GLU A 91 6.48 11.28 -11.92
N ILE A 92 6.38 9.95 -12.03
CA ILE A 92 5.79 9.09 -11.00
C ILE A 92 6.50 9.26 -9.64
N TYR A 93 7.81 9.54 -9.62
CA TYR A 93 8.54 9.74 -8.36
C TYR A 93 8.10 11.02 -7.63
N ALA A 94 7.83 12.10 -8.37
CA ALA A 94 7.30 13.33 -7.76
C ALA A 94 5.88 13.13 -7.21
N ILE A 95 5.06 12.32 -7.90
CA ILE A 95 3.73 11.93 -7.41
C ILE A 95 3.87 11.07 -6.15
N TYR A 96 4.77 10.09 -6.16
CA TYR A 96 5.04 9.26 -5.00
C TYR A 96 5.47 10.11 -3.79
N ASP A 97 6.45 10.97 -3.96
CA ASP A 97 6.98 11.82 -2.88
C ASP A 97 5.89 12.72 -2.29
N ARG A 98 5.03 13.27 -3.14
CA ARG A 98 3.94 14.14 -2.70
C ARG A 98 2.91 13.41 -1.83
N TRP A 99 2.55 12.18 -2.17
CA TRP A 99 1.43 11.46 -1.56
C TRP A 99 1.86 10.35 -0.61
N LEU A 100 3.02 9.76 -0.85
CA LEU A 100 3.53 8.60 -0.15
C LEU A 100 4.94 8.83 0.43
N GLY A 101 5.50 10.01 0.30
CA GLY A 101 6.85 10.35 0.77
C GLY A 101 7.05 10.10 2.27
N VAL A 102 5.96 10.15 3.05
CA VAL A 102 5.96 9.77 4.48
C VAL A 102 6.37 8.30 4.70
N LEU A 103 6.22 7.44 3.68
CA LEU A 103 6.64 6.03 3.72
C LEU A 103 8.14 5.85 3.44
N GLY A 104 8.86 6.93 3.17
CA GLY A 104 10.24 6.91 2.67
C GLY A 104 10.30 6.82 1.14
N THR A 105 11.48 6.53 0.61
CA THR A 105 11.67 6.40 -0.84
C THR A 105 11.12 5.06 -1.36
N PRO A 106 10.68 5.01 -2.65
CA PRO A 106 10.25 3.76 -3.27
C PRO A 106 11.32 2.66 -3.13
N GLY A 107 10.90 1.49 -2.64
CA GLY A 107 11.79 0.33 -2.54
C GLY A 107 12.21 -0.22 -3.92
N PRO A 108 13.22 -1.12 -3.97
CA PRO A 108 13.73 -1.67 -5.22
C PRO A 108 12.66 -2.31 -6.10
N LEU A 109 11.82 -3.16 -5.52
CA LEU A 109 10.72 -3.80 -6.25
C LEU A 109 9.78 -2.80 -6.93
N LEU A 110 9.43 -1.70 -6.25
CA LEU A 110 8.55 -0.69 -6.82
C LEU A 110 9.22 0.07 -7.96
N LYS A 111 10.51 0.34 -7.85
CA LYS A 111 11.31 0.96 -8.93
C LYS A 111 11.37 0.06 -10.16
N ASP A 112 11.61 -1.24 -9.96
CA ASP A 112 11.63 -2.22 -11.05
C ASP A 112 10.27 -2.31 -11.74
N LEU A 113 9.17 -2.26 -10.97
CA LEU A 113 7.83 -2.24 -11.53
C LEU A 113 7.54 -0.96 -12.32
N TYR A 114 8.00 0.21 -11.87
CA TYR A 114 7.89 1.45 -12.65
C TYR A 114 8.65 1.35 -13.97
N PHE A 115 9.85 0.78 -13.94
CA PHE A 115 10.63 0.55 -15.14
C PHE A 115 9.91 -0.39 -16.13
N LEU A 116 9.47 -1.55 -15.67
CA LEU A 116 8.80 -2.55 -16.50
C LEU A 116 7.48 -2.02 -17.11
N ASN A 117 6.67 -1.31 -16.33
CA ASN A 117 5.42 -0.72 -16.82
C ASN A 117 5.62 0.55 -17.67
N GLY A 118 6.83 1.08 -17.71
CA GLY A 118 7.24 2.17 -18.60
C GLY A 118 7.68 1.70 -19.99
N LEU A 119 7.90 0.40 -20.19
CA LEU A 119 8.32 -0.12 -21.50
C LEU A 119 7.21 0.12 -22.55
N PRO A 120 7.57 0.44 -23.80
CA PRO A 120 6.60 0.55 -24.88
C PRO A 120 5.98 -0.83 -25.17
N ASP A 121 4.68 -0.82 -25.51
CA ASP A 121 3.96 -2.00 -26.03
C ASP A 121 4.54 -2.42 -27.41
#